data_c3bdfdf036e7061b7c4a6a0863810ba4
#
_entry.id   c3bdfdf036e7061b7c4a6a0863810ba4
#
_cell.length_a   1.000
_cell.length_b   1.000
_cell.length_c   1.000
_cell.angle_alpha   90.00
_cell.angle_beta   90.00
_cell.angle_gamma   90.00
#
_symmetry.space_group_name_H-M   'P 1'
#
loop_
_entity.id
_entity.type
_entity.pdbx_description
1 polymer ?
#
loop_
_entity_poly.entity_id
_entity_poly.type
_entity_poly.pdbx_seq_one_letter_code
_entity_poly.pdbx_strand_id
1 'polypeptide(L)'
;MDSAQNSRPRLLLCSHENDSVLAMQSEVFRGSGYEVVAAGSSEAIQEHIENTDYDVIILNHTLSFADRQALARKTKLRNPNHGVLVLHHSGSLGNPDVDLAVDSRAGVKLMLHTLKRLEAMQHARSHHVDESNGKYVVVADLNRNYTFVTDPVCDLLGYDRAMFLELRIDDVVDGSTHVAAPLFQEFVAQGKQEGRITLRHRSGRKVAVKYSSRVERDGCVIAHWEPLEISLAG
;
A
#
# COMPACT_ATOMS: atom_id res chain seq x y z
N MET A 1 -1.23 30.74 -3.58
CA MET A 1 0.14 30.42 -4.07
C MET A 1 0.67 29.36 -3.12
N ASP A 2 0.20 28.13 -3.28
CA ASP A 2 0.66 27.02 -2.48
C ASP A 2 1.89 26.41 -3.14
N SER A 3 3.02 26.67 -2.50
CA SER A 3 4.26 25.96 -2.79
C SER A 3 4.08 24.53 -2.26
N ALA A 4 3.52 23.63 -3.07
CA ALA A 4 3.72 22.21 -2.86
C ALA A 4 5.23 21.95 -2.99
N GLN A 5 5.92 22.06 -1.87
CA GLN A 5 7.31 21.64 -1.76
C GLN A 5 7.38 20.20 -2.20
N ASN A 6 8.04 19.98 -3.32
CA ASN A 6 8.45 18.66 -3.83
C ASN A 6 9.57 18.13 -2.89
N SER A 7 9.21 17.92 -1.62
CA SER A 7 10.12 17.33 -0.63
C SER A 7 10.29 15.85 -0.99
N ARG A 8 11.54 15.41 -1.09
CA ARG A 8 11.84 14.01 -1.32
C ARG A 8 11.29 13.19 -0.16
N PRO A 9 10.66 12.03 -0.43
CA PRO A 9 10.21 11.14 0.64
C PRO A 9 11.38 10.76 1.55
N ARG A 10 11.15 10.84 2.86
CA ARG A 10 12.16 10.57 3.88
C ARG A 10 11.98 9.17 4.45
N LEU A 11 13.04 8.37 4.39
CA LEU A 11 13.08 7.00 4.88
C LEU A 11 13.83 6.92 6.20
N LEU A 12 13.28 6.18 7.15
CA LEU A 12 14.00 5.71 8.34
C LEU A 12 14.37 4.24 8.12
N LEU A 13 15.65 3.96 7.86
CA LEU A 13 16.16 2.60 7.64
C LEU A 13 16.73 2.04 8.95
N CYS A 14 16.12 0.98 9.45
CA CYS A 14 16.45 0.34 10.71
C CYS A 14 17.09 -1.03 10.51
N SER A 15 18.24 -1.26 11.14
CA SER A 15 18.98 -2.52 11.11
C SER A 15 19.68 -2.76 12.45
N HIS A 16 19.92 -4.00 12.84
CA HIS A 16 20.65 -4.32 14.06
C HIS A 16 22.15 -4.53 13.84
N GLU A 17 22.60 -4.70 12.60
CA GLU A 17 23.98 -5.08 12.34
C GLU A 17 24.56 -4.48 11.08
N ASN A 18 25.89 -4.37 11.14
CA ASN A 18 26.78 -4.13 10.02
C ASN A 18 26.58 -2.78 9.30
N ASP A 19 27.28 -1.80 9.79
CA ASP A 19 27.34 -0.45 9.21
C ASP A 19 27.55 -0.44 7.71
N SER A 20 28.27 -1.42 7.15
CA SER A 20 28.55 -1.48 5.71
C SER A 20 27.31 -1.86 4.88
N VAL A 21 26.46 -2.78 5.35
CA VAL A 21 25.22 -3.15 4.66
C VAL A 21 24.21 -2.02 4.76
N LEU A 22 24.08 -1.45 5.94
CA LEU A 22 23.21 -0.31 6.20
C LEU A 22 23.62 0.91 5.34
N ALA A 23 24.94 1.18 5.26
CA ALA A 23 25.50 2.24 4.42
C ALA A 23 25.21 1.98 2.93
N MET A 24 25.44 0.76 2.43
CA MET A 24 25.17 0.39 1.05
C MET A 24 23.68 0.52 0.68
N GLN A 25 22.78 0.04 1.54
CA GLN A 25 21.34 0.19 1.33
C GLN A 25 20.93 1.66 1.33
N SER A 26 21.49 2.46 2.24
CA SER A 26 21.24 3.90 2.30
C SER A 26 21.64 4.60 1.01
N GLU A 27 22.80 4.27 0.44
CA GLU A 27 23.27 4.84 -0.83
C GLU A 27 22.36 4.45 -2.00
N VAL A 28 21.86 3.21 -2.04
CA VAL A 28 20.89 2.77 -3.06
C VAL A 28 19.61 3.59 -3.00
N PHE A 29 19.07 3.81 -1.82
CA PHE A 29 17.85 4.61 -1.66
C PHE A 29 18.10 6.09 -1.97
N ARG A 30 19.22 6.68 -1.52
CA ARG A 30 19.59 8.06 -1.85
C ARG A 30 19.77 8.24 -3.36
N GLY A 31 20.44 7.31 -4.03
CA GLY A 31 20.60 7.29 -5.48
C GLY A 31 19.27 7.16 -6.24
N SER A 32 18.24 6.64 -5.58
CA SER A 32 16.88 6.51 -6.13
C SER A 32 15.96 7.71 -5.80
N GLY A 33 16.51 8.76 -5.18
CA GLY A 33 15.80 10.02 -4.94
C GLY A 33 15.20 10.20 -3.54
N TYR A 34 15.52 9.31 -2.59
CA TYR A 34 15.04 9.39 -1.22
C TYR A 34 16.01 10.16 -0.30
N GLU A 35 15.45 10.80 0.72
CA GLU A 35 16.22 11.23 1.88
C GLU A 35 16.27 10.07 2.89
N VAL A 36 17.46 9.68 3.36
CA VAL A 36 17.60 8.47 4.19
C VAL A 36 18.28 8.80 5.50
N VAL A 37 17.59 8.49 6.59
CA VAL A 37 18.16 8.40 7.94
C VAL A 37 18.37 6.92 8.27
N ALA A 38 19.56 6.56 8.70
CA ALA A 38 19.91 5.17 9.00
C ALA A 38 20.16 5.01 10.51
N ALA A 39 19.57 3.98 11.11
CA ALA A 39 19.70 3.66 12.51
C ALA A 39 20.15 2.20 12.71
N GLY A 40 21.33 1.99 13.28
CA GLY A 40 21.97 0.69 13.45
C GLY A 40 22.00 0.16 14.89
N SER A 41 21.38 0.87 15.85
CA SER A 41 21.23 0.39 17.24
C SER A 41 19.80 0.59 17.72
N SER A 42 19.40 -0.19 18.74
CA SER A 42 18.06 -0.09 19.33
C SER A 42 17.77 1.30 19.88
N GLU A 43 18.76 1.95 20.48
CA GLU A 43 18.65 3.30 21.01
C GLU A 43 18.45 4.33 19.90
N ALA A 44 19.29 4.27 18.86
CA ALA A 44 19.18 5.16 17.71
C ALA A 44 17.84 4.98 16.98
N ILE A 45 17.37 3.74 16.81
CA ILE A 45 16.07 3.45 16.20
C ILE A 45 14.94 4.09 17.02
N GLN A 46 14.97 3.95 18.35
CA GLN A 46 13.94 4.51 19.21
C GLN A 46 13.96 6.04 19.20
N GLU A 47 15.15 6.63 19.28
CA GLU A 47 15.33 8.08 19.20
C GLU A 47 14.80 8.64 17.88
N HIS A 48 15.13 8.01 16.75
CA HIS A 48 14.63 8.46 15.46
C HIS A 48 13.12 8.26 15.29
N ILE A 49 12.56 7.16 15.78
CA ILE A 49 11.10 6.97 15.75
C ILE A 49 10.39 8.09 16.52
N GLU A 50 10.96 8.59 17.61
CA GLU A 50 10.34 9.61 18.45
C GLU A 50 10.58 11.04 17.94
N ASN A 51 11.78 11.33 17.46
CA ASN A 51 12.26 12.69 17.25
C ASN A 51 12.50 13.07 15.78
N THR A 52 12.56 12.10 14.87
CA THR A 52 12.79 12.37 13.44
C THR A 52 11.46 12.37 12.69
N ASP A 53 11.34 13.27 11.72
CA ASP A 53 10.26 13.25 10.75
C ASP A 53 10.63 12.31 9.59
N TYR A 54 9.76 11.35 9.26
CA TYR A 54 9.93 10.39 8.18
C TYR A 54 8.58 9.95 7.63
N ASP A 55 8.55 9.57 6.38
CA ASP A 55 7.33 9.10 5.71
C ASP A 55 7.20 7.57 5.80
N VAL A 56 8.33 6.87 5.67
CA VAL A 56 8.37 5.40 5.67
C VAL A 56 9.49 4.91 6.58
N ILE A 57 9.16 3.92 7.43
CA ILE A 57 10.16 3.12 8.14
C ILE A 57 10.42 1.82 7.39
N ILE A 58 11.69 1.45 7.24
CA ILE A 58 12.13 0.18 6.64
C ILE A 58 12.78 -0.67 7.73
N LEU A 59 12.14 -1.77 8.10
CA LEU A 59 12.61 -2.69 9.14
C LEU A 59 13.36 -3.86 8.49
N ASN A 60 14.67 -3.91 8.67
CA ASN A 60 15.53 -4.90 8.05
C ASN A 60 15.35 -6.29 8.68
N HIS A 61 15.64 -7.34 7.89
CA HIS A 61 15.61 -8.75 8.32
C HIS A 61 16.60 -9.09 9.47
N THR A 62 17.61 -8.27 9.67
CA THR A 62 18.56 -8.40 10.79
C THR A 62 17.93 -8.10 12.15
N LEU A 63 16.86 -7.32 12.19
CA LEU A 63 16.05 -7.14 13.39
C LEU A 63 15.32 -8.42 13.76
N SER A 64 15.20 -8.72 15.05
CA SER A 64 14.40 -9.87 15.50
C SER A 64 12.91 -9.69 15.08
N PHE A 65 12.18 -10.80 15.00
CA PHE A 65 10.75 -10.73 14.70
C PHE A 65 9.98 -9.88 15.73
N ALA A 66 10.31 -10.02 17.02
CA ALA A 66 9.70 -9.27 18.10
C ALA A 66 9.98 -7.76 17.98
N ASP A 67 11.23 -7.38 17.66
CA ASP A 67 11.60 -5.98 17.48
C ASP A 67 10.87 -5.37 16.29
N ARG A 68 10.81 -6.08 15.16
CA ARG A 68 10.06 -5.60 13.98
C ARG A 68 8.58 -5.36 14.30
N GLN A 69 7.95 -6.25 15.06
CA GLN A 69 6.56 -6.06 15.49
C GLN A 69 6.40 -4.84 16.42
N ALA A 70 7.26 -4.72 17.41
CA ALA A 70 7.22 -3.61 18.37
C ALA A 70 7.43 -2.26 17.67
N LEU A 71 8.42 -2.18 16.76
CA LEU A 71 8.74 -0.96 16.02
C LEU A 71 7.64 -0.59 15.03
N ALA A 72 7.06 -1.56 14.32
CA ALA A 72 5.92 -1.34 13.43
C ALA A 72 4.73 -0.74 14.20
N ARG A 73 4.37 -1.37 15.34
CA ARG A 73 3.30 -0.87 16.21
C ARG A 73 3.59 0.53 16.74
N LYS A 74 4.82 0.80 17.22
CA LYS A 74 5.21 2.12 17.72
C LYS A 74 5.10 3.19 16.63
N THR A 75 5.52 2.87 15.40
CA THR A 75 5.38 3.74 14.23
C THR A 75 3.92 4.09 13.96
N LYS A 76 3.02 3.09 13.93
CA LYS A 76 1.59 3.30 13.69
C LYS A 76 0.88 4.06 14.82
N LEU A 77 1.29 3.86 16.07
CA LEU A 77 0.77 4.62 17.20
C LEU A 77 1.19 6.10 17.14
N ARG A 78 2.40 6.39 16.66
CA ARG A 78 2.85 7.77 16.48
C ARG A 78 2.10 8.46 15.34
N ASN A 79 2.00 7.82 14.20
CA ASN A 79 1.25 8.33 13.06
C ASN A 79 0.76 7.14 12.19
N PRO A 80 -0.56 6.89 12.13
CA PRO A 80 -1.12 5.81 11.32
C PRO A 80 -0.80 5.89 9.81
N ASN A 81 -0.46 7.11 9.32
CA ASN A 81 -0.12 7.34 7.93
C ASN A 81 1.34 7.00 7.59
N HIS A 82 2.24 6.86 8.58
CA HIS A 82 3.60 6.42 8.30
C HIS A 82 3.59 5.02 7.67
N GLY A 83 4.34 4.85 6.59
CA GLY A 83 4.49 3.56 5.92
C GLY A 83 5.42 2.64 6.71
N VAL A 84 5.07 1.37 6.79
CA VAL A 84 5.91 0.33 7.39
C VAL A 84 6.23 -0.75 6.35
N LEU A 85 7.48 -0.78 5.91
CA LEU A 85 8.02 -1.78 5.02
C LEU A 85 8.94 -2.74 5.79
N VAL A 86 8.68 -4.04 5.69
CA VAL A 86 9.53 -5.06 6.32
C VAL A 86 10.33 -5.81 5.26
N LEU A 87 11.65 -5.88 5.46
CA LEU A 87 12.52 -6.78 4.70
C LEU A 87 12.64 -8.11 5.47
N HIS A 88 12.35 -9.24 4.82
CA HIS A 88 12.40 -10.56 5.46
C HIS A 88 13.15 -11.58 4.59
N HIS A 89 13.58 -12.70 5.18
CA HIS A 89 14.21 -13.80 4.44
C HIS A 89 13.25 -14.93 4.13
N SER A 90 12.23 -15.14 4.95
CA SER A 90 11.22 -16.20 4.76
C SER A 90 10.06 -15.98 5.74
N GLY A 91 8.88 -16.44 5.34
CA GLY A 91 7.69 -16.46 6.19
C GLY A 91 6.73 -15.29 5.95
N SER A 92 5.45 -15.57 6.15
CA SER A 92 4.38 -14.55 6.12
C SER A 92 4.43 -13.72 7.40
N LEU A 93 4.42 -12.42 7.25
CA LEU A 93 4.34 -11.46 8.36
C LEU A 93 2.87 -11.04 8.53
N GLY A 94 2.07 -11.89 9.15
CA GLY A 94 0.73 -11.52 9.60
C GLY A 94 0.77 -10.50 10.74
N ASN A 95 1.21 -9.28 10.46
CA ASN A 95 1.21 -8.19 11.42
C ASN A 95 0.37 -7.04 10.86
N PRO A 96 -0.73 -6.66 11.54
CA PRO A 96 -1.62 -5.58 11.07
C PRO A 96 -0.94 -4.20 10.99
N ASP A 97 0.18 -4.00 11.69
CA ASP A 97 0.93 -2.75 11.70
C ASP A 97 1.96 -2.67 10.54
N VAL A 98 2.12 -3.73 9.75
CA VAL A 98 3.00 -3.76 8.57
C VAL A 98 2.16 -3.54 7.31
N ASP A 99 2.52 -2.52 6.53
CA ASP A 99 1.80 -2.21 5.29
C ASP A 99 2.22 -3.13 4.14
N LEU A 100 3.52 -3.33 3.97
CA LEU A 100 4.09 -4.21 2.94
C LEU A 100 5.32 -4.94 3.46
N ALA A 101 5.58 -6.11 2.87
CA ALA A 101 6.77 -6.90 3.13
C ALA A 101 7.42 -7.37 1.82
N VAL A 102 8.75 -7.47 1.79
CA VAL A 102 9.49 -7.94 0.63
C VAL A 102 10.65 -8.84 1.06
N ASP A 103 10.90 -9.90 0.28
CA ASP A 103 12.07 -10.75 0.51
C ASP A 103 13.34 -9.93 0.24
N SER A 104 14.21 -9.82 1.23
CA SER A 104 15.46 -9.06 1.13
C SER A 104 16.40 -9.57 0.03
N ARG A 105 16.21 -10.82 -0.44
CA ARG A 105 16.94 -11.43 -1.56
C ARG A 105 16.36 -11.11 -2.92
N ALA A 106 15.18 -10.54 -2.99
CA ALA A 106 14.48 -10.25 -4.25
C ALA A 106 15.14 -9.13 -5.08
N GLY A 107 16.20 -8.53 -4.55
CA GLY A 107 17.01 -7.51 -5.23
C GLY A 107 16.42 -6.10 -5.12
N VAL A 108 17.29 -5.14 -5.39
CA VAL A 108 17.01 -3.68 -5.23
C VAL A 108 15.81 -3.23 -6.05
N LYS A 109 15.65 -3.76 -7.27
CA LYS A 109 14.56 -3.34 -8.17
C LYS A 109 13.18 -3.63 -7.59
N LEU A 110 12.97 -4.83 -7.00
CA LEU A 110 11.71 -5.18 -6.38
C LEU A 110 11.49 -4.37 -5.09
N MET A 111 12.53 -4.17 -4.31
CA MET A 111 12.48 -3.36 -3.09
C MET A 111 12.05 -1.91 -3.39
N LEU A 112 12.62 -1.27 -4.40
CA LEU A 112 12.24 0.07 -4.85
C LEU A 112 10.82 0.10 -5.42
N HIS A 113 10.41 -0.94 -6.15
CA HIS A 113 9.04 -1.05 -6.63
C HIS A 113 8.03 -1.15 -5.48
N THR A 114 8.33 -1.97 -4.47
CA THR A 114 7.49 -2.12 -3.27
C THR A 114 7.41 -0.82 -2.47
N LEU A 115 8.53 -0.08 -2.38
CA LEU A 115 8.56 1.22 -1.71
C LEU A 115 7.68 2.25 -2.43
N LYS A 116 7.77 2.36 -3.76
CA LYS A 116 6.88 3.24 -4.54
C LYS A 116 5.40 2.87 -4.40
N ARG A 117 5.10 1.57 -4.33
CA ARG A 117 3.74 1.11 -4.05
C ARG A 117 3.27 1.56 -2.67
N LEU A 118 4.12 1.49 -1.65
CA LEU A 118 3.80 1.95 -0.31
C LEU A 118 3.53 3.46 -0.26
N GLU A 119 4.31 4.27 -0.98
CA GLU A 119 4.08 5.71 -1.12
C GLU A 119 2.72 6.02 -1.76
N ALA A 120 2.38 5.31 -2.83
CA ALA A 120 1.07 5.44 -3.47
C ALA A 120 -0.08 5.09 -2.50
N MET A 121 0.10 4.05 -1.66
CA MET A 121 -0.86 3.71 -0.60
C MET A 121 -1.01 4.82 0.45
N GLN A 122 0.10 5.42 0.89
CA GLN A 122 0.08 6.52 1.86
C GLN A 122 -0.60 7.76 1.27
N HIS A 123 -0.26 8.11 0.04
CA HIS A 123 -0.86 9.23 -0.67
C HIS A 123 -2.38 9.04 -0.81
N ALA A 124 -2.81 7.84 -1.20
CA ALA A 124 -4.22 7.49 -1.27
C ALA A 124 -4.92 7.64 0.10
N ARG A 125 -4.29 7.16 1.18
CA ARG A 125 -4.83 7.32 2.55
C ARG A 125 -5.00 8.79 2.92
N SER A 126 -4.00 9.62 2.68
CA SER A 126 -4.04 11.04 3.07
C SER A 126 -5.10 11.84 2.32
N HIS A 127 -5.36 11.51 1.05
CA HIS A 127 -6.33 12.25 0.22
C HIS A 127 -7.77 11.73 0.31
N HIS A 128 -7.98 10.48 0.75
CA HIS A 128 -9.30 9.83 0.65
C HIS A 128 -9.96 9.49 1.99
N VAL A 129 -9.25 9.64 3.12
CA VAL A 129 -9.82 9.37 4.45
C VAL A 129 -11.01 10.29 4.76
N ASP A 130 -10.95 11.56 4.35
CA ASP A 130 -12.02 12.52 4.65
C ASP A 130 -13.28 12.35 3.78
N GLU A 131 -13.14 11.82 2.55
CA GLU A 131 -14.26 11.65 1.61
C GLU A 131 -14.91 10.27 1.67
N SER A 132 -14.26 9.30 2.31
CA SER A 132 -14.60 7.87 2.17
C SER A 132 -15.38 7.29 3.34
N ASN A 133 -15.69 8.08 4.37
CA ASN A 133 -16.37 7.56 5.57
C ASN A 133 -17.76 6.98 5.20
N GLY A 134 -17.90 5.67 5.37
CA GLY A 134 -19.14 4.93 5.02
C GLY A 134 -19.32 4.62 3.53
N LYS A 135 -18.39 4.99 2.65
CA LYS A 135 -18.47 4.74 1.21
C LYS A 135 -17.61 3.53 0.79
N TYR A 136 -18.01 2.88 -0.27
CA TYR A 136 -17.27 1.76 -0.88
C TYR A 136 -16.22 2.32 -1.85
N VAL A 137 -15.02 2.57 -1.35
CA VAL A 137 -13.92 3.17 -2.12
C VAL A 137 -12.71 2.24 -2.17
N VAL A 138 -12.15 2.09 -3.36
CA VAL A 138 -10.88 1.42 -3.61
C VAL A 138 -9.98 2.30 -4.43
N VAL A 139 -8.66 2.19 -4.21
CA VAL A 139 -7.64 2.82 -5.04
C VAL A 139 -6.70 1.74 -5.55
N ALA A 140 -6.30 1.83 -6.81
CA ALA A 140 -5.33 0.94 -7.42
C ALA A 140 -4.24 1.73 -8.15
N ASP A 141 -3.06 1.13 -8.28
CA ASP A 141 -1.98 1.65 -9.12
C ASP A 141 -2.19 1.31 -10.61
N LEU A 142 -1.36 1.86 -11.49
CA LEU A 142 -1.42 1.57 -12.93
C LEU A 142 -1.05 0.12 -13.28
N ASN A 143 -0.46 -0.63 -12.33
CA ASN A 143 -0.24 -2.08 -12.46
C ASN A 143 -1.44 -2.90 -11.97
N ARG A 144 -2.54 -2.22 -11.60
CA ARG A 144 -3.79 -2.81 -11.11
C ARG A 144 -3.68 -3.46 -9.73
N ASN A 145 -2.66 -3.13 -8.91
CA ASN A 145 -2.61 -3.56 -7.52
C ASN A 145 -3.44 -2.61 -6.67
N TYR A 146 -4.23 -3.13 -5.74
CA TYR A 146 -4.92 -2.29 -4.77
C TYR A 146 -3.93 -1.64 -3.81
N THR A 147 -4.07 -0.33 -3.61
CA THR A 147 -3.22 0.47 -2.72
C THR A 147 -4.01 1.04 -1.54
N PHE A 148 -5.34 1.12 -1.67
CA PHE A 148 -6.24 1.55 -0.62
C PHE A 148 -7.60 0.86 -0.74
N VAL A 149 -8.23 0.62 0.39
CA VAL A 149 -9.58 0.06 0.49
C VAL A 149 -10.26 0.55 1.77
N THR A 150 -11.55 0.85 1.70
CA THR A 150 -12.36 1.20 2.87
C THR A 150 -12.94 -0.04 3.55
N ASP A 151 -13.24 0.06 4.85
CA ASP A 151 -13.84 -1.04 5.61
C ASP A 151 -15.17 -1.55 5.01
N PRO A 152 -16.08 -0.69 4.52
CA PRO A 152 -17.28 -1.18 3.84
C PRO A 152 -16.99 -2.11 2.65
N VAL A 153 -15.91 -1.89 1.90
CA VAL A 153 -15.51 -2.80 0.82
C VAL A 153 -15.01 -4.14 1.37
N CYS A 154 -14.21 -4.10 2.43
CA CYS A 154 -13.72 -5.30 3.11
C CYS A 154 -14.89 -6.16 3.60
N ASP A 155 -15.86 -5.54 4.26
CA ASP A 155 -17.08 -6.19 4.75
C ASP A 155 -17.93 -6.75 3.61
N LEU A 156 -18.11 -5.97 2.53
CA LEU A 156 -18.88 -6.37 1.36
C LEU A 156 -18.33 -7.63 0.70
N LEU A 157 -16.99 -7.73 0.60
CA LEU A 157 -16.32 -8.81 -0.12
C LEU A 157 -15.73 -9.90 0.79
N GLY A 158 -15.80 -9.72 2.11
CA GLY A 158 -15.35 -10.72 3.09
C GLY A 158 -13.85 -10.89 3.20
N TYR A 159 -13.08 -9.89 2.84
CA TYR A 159 -11.64 -9.85 3.02
C TYR A 159 -11.28 -8.98 4.22
N ASP A 160 -10.22 -9.35 4.94
CA ASP A 160 -9.55 -8.36 5.78
C ASP A 160 -8.71 -7.39 4.92
N ARG A 161 -8.44 -6.20 5.46
CA ARG A 161 -7.76 -5.13 4.71
C ARG A 161 -6.38 -5.54 4.21
N ALA A 162 -5.60 -6.24 5.03
CA ALA A 162 -4.23 -6.65 4.67
C ALA A 162 -4.26 -7.63 3.49
N MET A 163 -5.16 -8.61 3.53
CA MET A 163 -5.35 -9.54 2.41
C MET A 163 -5.85 -8.83 1.14
N PHE A 164 -6.78 -7.89 1.28
CA PHE A 164 -7.32 -7.16 0.13
C PHE A 164 -6.23 -6.37 -0.60
N LEU A 165 -5.32 -5.75 0.14
CA LEU A 165 -4.22 -4.96 -0.43
C LEU A 165 -3.13 -5.81 -1.12
N GLU A 166 -3.14 -7.13 -0.97
CA GLU A 166 -2.30 -8.04 -1.73
C GLU A 166 -2.92 -8.45 -3.08
N LEU A 167 -4.22 -8.16 -3.27
CA LEU A 167 -4.95 -8.50 -4.49
C LEU A 167 -4.73 -7.46 -5.60
N ARG A 168 -5.04 -7.91 -6.80
CA ARG A 168 -5.13 -7.08 -8.01
C ARG A 168 -6.60 -6.92 -8.41
N ILE A 169 -6.87 -5.94 -9.25
CA ILE A 169 -8.21 -5.76 -9.86
C ILE A 169 -8.68 -7.07 -10.50
N ASP A 170 -7.78 -7.81 -11.15
CA ASP A 170 -8.08 -9.08 -11.84
C ASP A 170 -8.52 -10.20 -10.89
N ASP A 171 -8.12 -10.14 -9.61
CA ASP A 171 -8.48 -11.15 -8.60
C ASP A 171 -9.88 -10.93 -8.06
N VAL A 172 -10.34 -9.67 -8.06
CA VAL A 172 -11.61 -9.24 -7.46
C VAL A 172 -12.72 -9.09 -8.51
N VAL A 173 -12.40 -8.59 -9.70
CA VAL A 173 -13.39 -8.44 -10.79
C VAL A 173 -13.67 -9.80 -11.44
N ASP A 174 -14.94 -10.20 -11.45
CA ASP A 174 -15.37 -11.45 -12.10
C ASP A 174 -15.42 -11.28 -13.62
N GLY A 175 -14.33 -11.61 -14.28
CA GLY A 175 -14.18 -11.55 -15.72
C GLY A 175 -12.93 -12.29 -16.19
N SER A 176 -12.78 -12.56 -17.49
CA SER A 176 -11.55 -13.16 -17.97
C SER A 176 -10.41 -12.16 -17.86
N THR A 177 -9.31 -12.56 -17.22
CA THR A 177 -8.09 -11.74 -17.03
C THR A 177 -7.54 -11.16 -18.33
N HIS A 178 -7.81 -11.78 -19.45
CA HIS A 178 -7.39 -11.32 -20.78
C HIS A 178 -8.19 -10.10 -21.29
N VAL A 179 -9.40 -9.87 -20.78
CA VAL A 179 -10.25 -8.74 -21.18
C VAL A 179 -10.03 -7.53 -20.29
N ALA A 180 -9.70 -7.74 -19.00
CA ALA A 180 -9.55 -6.65 -18.03
C ALA A 180 -8.34 -5.73 -18.34
N ALA A 181 -7.22 -6.28 -18.84
CA ALA A 181 -6.02 -5.48 -19.10
C ALA A 181 -6.17 -4.47 -20.24
N PRO A 182 -6.69 -4.84 -21.43
CA PRO A 182 -6.94 -3.88 -22.52
C PRO A 182 -7.97 -2.82 -22.12
N LEU A 183 -9.06 -3.21 -21.45
CA LEU A 183 -10.09 -2.28 -20.99
C LEU A 183 -9.56 -1.31 -19.94
N PHE A 184 -8.65 -1.76 -19.09
CA PHE A 184 -7.99 -0.90 -18.12
C PHE A 184 -7.07 0.13 -18.79
N GLN A 185 -6.33 -0.27 -19.82
CA GLN A 185 -5.48 0.67 -20.58
C GLN A 185 -6.33 1.72 -21.31
N GLU A 186 -7.45 1.31 -21.92
CA GLU A 186 -8.38 2.23 -22.55
C GLU A 186 -8.97 3.21 -21.52
N PHE A 187 -9.40 2.71 -20.37
CA PHE A 187 -9.87 3.54 -19.26
C PHE A 187 -8.83 4.54 -18.80
N VAL A 188 -7.56 4.12 -18.61
CA VAL A 188 -6.47 5.02 -18.21
C VAL A 188 -6.27 6.13 -19.25
N ALA A 189 -6.38 5.83 -20.52
CA ALA A 189 -6.31 6.82 -21.59
C ALA A 189 -7.49 7.80 -21.60
N GLN A 190 -8.70 7.32 -21.25
CA GLN A 190 -9.93 8.16 -21.18
C GLN A 190 -10.00 8.97 -19.88
N GLY A 191 -9.32 8.56 -18.82
CA GLY A 191 -9.24 9.23 -17.51
C GLY A 191 -10.45 9.00 -16.59
N LYS A 192 -11.58 8.52 -17.10
CA LYS A 192 -12.78 8.22 -16.31
C LYS A 192 -13.61 7.10 -16.95
N GLN A 193 -14.32 6.34 -16.12
CA GLN A 193 -15.22 5.29 -16.56
C GLN A 193 -16.31 5.03 -15.51
N GLU A 194 -17.50 4.72 -15.98
CA GLU A 194 -18.63 4.30 -15.15
C GLU A 194 -19.29 3.06 -15.76
N GLY A 195 -19.90 2.24 -14.92
CA GLY A 195 -20.56 1.05 -15.40
C GLY A 195 -21.07 0.14 -14.30
N ARG A 196 -21.29 -1.11 -14.67
CA ARG A 196 -21.64 -2.19 -13.74
C ARG A 196 -20.63 -3.30 -13.90
N ILE A 197 -20.18 -3.84 -12.77
CA ILE A 197 -19.29 -4.99 -12.72
C ILE A 197 -19.78 -5.98 -11.69
N THR A 198 -19.34 -7.21 -11.85
CA THR A 198 -19.51 -8.26 -10.84
C THR A 198 -18.19 -8.47 -10.15
N LEU A 199 -18.21 -8.46 -8.82
CA LEU A 199 -17.07 -8.69 -7.98
C LEU A 199 -17.14 -10.09 -7.37
N ARG A 200 -15.97 -10.65 -7.06
CA ARG A 200 -15.83 -11.95 -6.43
C ARG A 200 -15.62 -11.77 -4.93
N HIS A 201 -16.57 -12.21 -4.15
CA HIS A 201 -16.44 -12.32 -2.70
C HIS A 201 -15.43 -13.43 -2.35
N ARG A 202 -14.75 -13.33 -1.21
CA ARG A 202 -13.78 -14.34 -0.72
C ARG A 202 -14.35 -15.76 -0.67
N SER A 203 -15.63 -15.92 -0.39
CA SER A 203 -16.33 -17.23 -0.40
C SER A 203 -16.67 -17.76 -1.81
N GLY A 204 -16.31 -17.04 -2.88
CA GLY A 204 -16.71 -17.36 -4.26
C GLY A 204 -18.07 -16.80 -4.67
N ARG A 205 -18.84 -16.19 -3.76
CA ARG A 205 -20.10 -15.51 -4.08
C ARG A 205 -19.86 -14.31 -5.01
N LYS A 206 -20.79 -14.07 -5.91
CA LYS A 206 -20.76 -12.91 -6.81
C LYS A 206 -21.50 -11.73 -6.20
N VAL A 207 -20.92 -10.54 -6.31
CA VAL A 207 -21.49 -9.28 -5.81
C VAL A 207 -21.54 -8.30 -6.97
N ALA A 208 -22.75 -7.90 -7.38
CA ALA A 208 -22.92 -6.91 -8.43
C ALA A 208 -22.82 -5.49 -7.86
N VAL A 209 -22.06 -4.61 -8.51
CA VAL A 209 -21.92 -3.22 -8.13
C VAL A 209 -22.02 -2.32 -9.35
N LYS A 210 -22.56 -1.12 -9.17
CA LYS A 210 -22.31 0.02 -10.05
C LYS A 210 -20.99 0.63 -9.63
N TYR A 211 -20.19 1.09 -10.57
CA TYR A 211 -18.92 1.76 -10.27
C TYR A 211 -18.77 3.06 -11.04
N SER A 212 -18.04 3.98 -10.44
CA SER A 212 -17.52 5.19 -11.06
C SER A 212 -16.04 5.27 -10.74
N SER A 213 -15.19 5.35 -11.76
CA SER A 213 -13.74 5.37 -11.63
C SER A 213 -13.13 6.57 -12.33
N ARG A 214 -12.04 7.11 -11.76
CA ARG A 214 -11.25 8.17 -12.37
C ARG A 214 -9.76 7.92 -12.16
N VAL A 215 -8.96 8.44 -13.09
CA VAL A 215 -7.50 8.47 -12.97
C VAL A 215 -7.09 9.81 -12.36
N GLU A 216 -6.32 9.76 -11.28
CA GLU A 216 -5.78 10.95 -10.63
C GLU A 216 -4.47 11.40 -11.28
N ARG A 217 -4.03 12.65 -10.99
CA ARG A 217 -2.82 13.25 -11.57
C ARG A 217 -1.53 12.50 -11.24
N ASP A 218 -1.51 11.80 -10.12
CA ASP A 218 -0.40 10.96 -9.66
C ASP A 218 -0.36 9.56 -10.30
N GLY A 219 -1.32 9.26 -11.18
CA GLY A 219 -1.46 7.98 -11.84
C GLY A 219 -2.21 6.92 -11.02
N CYS A 220 -2.77 7.26 -9.87
CA CYS A 220 -3.66 6.36 -9.14
C CYS A 220 -5.03 6.31 -9.79
N VAL A 221 -5.71 5.17 -9.65
CA VAL A 221 -7.08 4.96 -10.07
C VAL A 221 -7.97 4.84 -8.85
N ILE A 222 -8.94 5.74 -8.73
CA ILE A 222 -9.95 5.69 -7.67
C ILE A 222 -11.25 5.12 -8.26
N ALA A 223 -11.85 4.19 -7.54
CA ALA A 223 -13.17 3.69 -7.86
C ALA A 223 -14.10 3.77 -6.64
N HIS A 224 -15.27 4.33 -6.87
CA HIS A 224 -16.40 4.29 -5.95
C HIS A 224 -17.34 3.18 -6.40
N TRP A 225 -17.73 2.31 -5.49
CA TRP A 225 -18.67 1.24 -5.74
C TRP A 225 -19.99 1.52 -5.03
N GLU A 226 -21.06 1.11 -5.66
CA GLU A 226 -22.41 1.14 -5.12
C GLU A 226 -22.99 -0.28 -5.26
N PRO A 227 -23.13 -1.02 -4.15
CA PRO A 227 -23.71 -2.36 -4.21
C PRO A 227 -25.12 -2.33 -4.80
N LEU A 228 -25.37 -3.19 -5.76
CA LEU A 228 -26.70 -3.37 -6.31
C LEU A 228 -27.45 -4.37 -5.42
N GLU A 229 -28.59 -3.98 -4.89
CA GLU A 229 -29.49 -4.92 -4.18
C GLU A 229 -29.86 -6.05 -5.15
N ILE A 230 -29.45 -7.27 -4.81
CA ILE A 230 -29.98 -8.45 -5.49
C ILE A 230 -31.41 -8.58 -4.99
N SER A 231 -32.36 -8.10 -5.78
CA SER A 231 -33.76 -8.48 -5.60
C SER A 231 -33.82 -10.01 -5.71
N LEU A 232 -33.92 -10.70 -4.58
CA LEU A 232 -34.28 -12.11 -4.54
C LEU A 232 -35.74 -12.18 -5.01
N ALA A 233 -35.93 -12.15 -6.32
CA ALA A 233 -37.20 -12.59 -6.90
C ALA A 233 -37.28 -14.09 -6.65
N GLY A 234 -38.28 -14.46 -5.85
CA GLY A 234 -38.60 -15.79 -5.39
C GLY A 234 -38.89 -16.82 -6.48
#